data_05c69a3ebb06f1ca63712256f4e66572
#
_entry.id   05c69a3ebb06f1ca63712256f4e66572
#
_cell.length_a   1.000
_cell.length_b   1.000
_cell.length_c   1.000
_cell.angle_alpha   90.00
_cell.angle_beta   90.00
_cell.angle_gamma   90.00
#
_symmetry.space_group_name_H-M   'P 1'
#
loop_
_entity.id
_entity.type
_entity.pdbx_description
1 polymer ?
#
loop_
_entity_poly.entity_id
_entity_poly.type
_entity_poly.pdbx_seq_one_letter_code
_entity_poly.pdbx_strand_id
1 'polypeptide(L)'
;GDGRYVMIIAPTLLSNQITGRAPFGHADFTPVAILGVEYEAVVVRADSPLKSGRDLIERLKKDPTSLSVAVGTSLGNSAHIAFALAMKAAGVDIKKLKTVAFNSVNEGTTALLGGHVDGESAPPSVLLQLVQAGKLRMLALAAPQRARNELAGVPTWKEQGVNSAHEVWRGLAGPKGMARA
;
A
#
# COMPACT_ATOMS: atom_id res chain seq x y z
N GLY A 1 -9.35 -25.58 -18.56
CA GLY A 1 -8.46 -24.71 -19.35
C GLY A 1 -7.23 -25.49 -19.82
N ASP A 2 -6.72 -25.15 -20.98
CA ASP A 2 -5.62 -25.91 -21.64
C ASP A 2 -4.21 -25.52 -21.19
N GLY A 3 -4.08 -24.70 -20.16
CA GLY A 3 -2.80 -24.31 -19.57
C GLY A 3 -1.90 -23.38 -20.42
N ARG A 4 -2.38 -22.94 -21.58
CA ARG A 4 -1.61 -22.05 -22.48
C ARG A 4 -1.55 -20.60 -22.01
N TYR A 5 -2.41 -20.24 -21.08
CA TYR A 5 -2.50 -18.88 -20.54
C TYR A 5 -2.32 -18.90 -19.04
N VAL A 6 -1.46 -18.04 -18.57
CA VAL A 6 -1.32 -17.72 -17.14
C VAL A 6 -1.41 -16.22 -16.97
N MET A 7 -1.89 -15.77 -15.81
CA MET A 7 -2.01 -14.36 -15.47
C MET A 7 -1.35 -14.07 -14.12
N ILE A 8 -0.89 -12.86 -13.95
CA ILE A 8 -0.44 -12.37 -12.64
C ILE A 8 -1.68 -12.01 -11.83
N ILE A 9 -1.74 -12.51 -10.60
CA ILE A 9 -2.78 -12.19 -9.62
C ILE A 9 -2.20 -11.52 -8.39
N ALA A 10 -3.03 -10.73 -7.72
CA ALA A 10 -2.69 -9.98 -6.52
C ALA A 10 -3.91 -9.90 -5.59
N PRO A 11 -3.76 -9.45 -4.32
CA PRO A 11 -4.88 -9.28 -3.38
C PRO A 11 -6.03 -8.42 -3.93
N THR A 12 -5.75 -7.52 -4.86
CA THR A 12 -6.75 -6.68 -5.53
C THR A 12 -7.83 -7.50 -6.25
N LEU A 13 -7.52 -8.74 -6.68
CA LEU A 13 -8.52 -9.66 -7.22
C LEU A 13 -9.65 -9.92 -6.22
N LEU A 14 -9.29 -10.12 -4.95
CA LEU A 14 -10.25 -10.37 -3.87
C LEU A 14 -11.05 -9.10 -3.53
N SER A 15 -10.36 -7.96 -3.39
CA SER A 15 -11.03 -6.70 -3.05
C SER A 15 -11.98 -6.24 -4.15
N ASN A 16 -11.64 -6.43 -5.42
CA ASN A 16 -12.54 -6.12 -6.55
C ASN A 16 -13.79 -6.99 -6.56
N GLN A 17 -13.67 -8.28 -6.23
CA GLN A 17 -14.83 -9.16 -6.08
C GLN A 17 -15.72 -8.73 -4.92
N ILE A 18 -15.14 -8.49 -3.74
CA ILE A 18 -15.88 -8.09 -2.53
C ILE A 18 -16.61 -6.76 -2.72
N THR A 19 -16.01 -5.84 -3.45
CA THR A 19 -16.59 -4.50 -3.72
C THR A 19 -17.50 -4.46 -4.95
N GLY A 20 -17.73 -5.60 -5.61
CA GLY A 20 -18.58 -5.69 -6.81
C GLY A 20 -17.98 -5.06 -8.07
N ARG A 21 -16.68 -4.73 -8.07
CA ARG A 21 -15.99 -4.15 -9.23
C ARG A 21 -15.62 -5.19 -10.31
N ALA A 22 -15.55 -6.45 -9.92
CA ALA A 22 -15.32 -7.56 -10.84
C ALA A 22 -16.34 -8.68 -10.57
N PRO A 23 -16.93 -9.30 -11.62
CA PRO A 23 -17.86 -10.40 -11.46
C PRO A 23 -17.16 -11.73 -11.16
N PHE A 24 -15.82 -11.76 -11.14
CA PHE A 24 -14.99 -12.93 -10.91
C PHE A 24 -14.06 -12.72 -9.71
N GLY A 25 -13.60 -13.80 -9.12
CA GLY A 25 -12.72 -13.81 -7.95
C GLY A 25 -11.78 -15.01 -7.93
N HIS A 26 -11.22 -15.31 -6.77
CA HIS A 26 -10.22 -16.39 -6.61
C HIS A 26 -10.74 -17.78 -7.04
N ALA A 27 -12.03 -18.05 -6.88
CA ALA A 27 -12.63 -19.36 -7.24
C ALA A 27 -12.74 -19.59 -8.75
N ASP A 28 -12.51 -18.56 -9.56
CA ASP A 28 -12.56 -18.63 -11.02
C ASP A 28 -11.23 -18.94 -11.68
N PHE A 29 -10.18 -19.10 -10.88
CA PHE A 29 -8.82 -19.36 -11.33
C PHE A 29 -8.23 -20.57 -10.60
N THR A 30 -7.23 -21.20 -11.22
CA THR A 30 -6.36 -22.20 -10.58
C THR A 30 -5.07 -21.54 -10.18
N PRO A 31 -4.79 -21.36 -8.85
CA PRO A 31 -3.52 -20.80 -8.40
C PRO A 31 -2.37 -21.75 -8.75
N VAL A 32 -1.27 -21.17 -9.24
CA VAL A 32 -0.07 -21.91 -9.65
C VAL A 32 1.07 -21.71 -8.65
N ALA A 33 1.45 -20.44 -8.41
CA ALA A 33 2.57 -20.13 -7.51
C ALA A 33 2.45 -18.70 -6.96
N ILE A 34 3.05 -18.46 -5.79
CA ILE A 34 3.37 -17.12 -5.31
C ILE A 34 4.78 -16.79 -5.77
N LEU A 35 4.93 -15.67 -6.48
CA LEU A 35 6.21 -15.21 -7.02
C LEU A 35 7.00 -14.38 -6.01
N GLY A 36 6.31 -13.67 -5.13
CA GLY A 36 6.92 -12.82 -4.14
C GLY A 36 5.91 -12.03 -3.33
N VAL A 37 6.43 -11.33 -2.34
CA VAL A 37 5.69 -10.45 -1.46
C VAL A 37 6.37 -9.10 -1.47
N GLU A 38 5.58 -8.03 -1.58
CA GLU A 38 6.00 -6.66 -1.38
C GLU A 38 5.20 -6.01 -0.25
N TYR A 39 5.63 -4.85 0.18
CA TYR A 39 4.98 -4.10 1.26
C TYR A 39 4.67 -2.69 0.78
N GLU A 40 3.75 -2.03 1.46
CA GLU A 40 3.44 -0.63 1.21
C GLU A 40 4.22 0.26 2.17
N ALA A 41 4.61 1.44 1.68
CA ALA A 41 5.22 2.49 2.49
C ALA A 41 4.31 3.70 2.58
N VAL A 42 4.42 4.45 3.67
CA VAL A 42 3.85 5.81 3.74
C VAL A 42 4.97 6.83 3.62
N VAL A 43 4.82 7.75 2.69
CA VAL A 43 5.78 8.81 2.41
C VAL A 43 5.14 10.19 2.54
N VAL A 44 5.99 11.16 2.80
CA VAL A 44 5.69 12.59 2.77
C VAL A 44 6.79 13.33 2.01
N ARG A 45 6.58 14.59 1.66
CA ARG A 45 7.65 15.45 1.16
C ARG A 45 8.78 15.58 2.19
N ALA A 46 10.00 15.76 1.72
CA ALA A 46 11.17 15.88 2.60
C ALA A 46 11.09 17.10 3.55
N ASP A 47 10.44 18.19 3.11
CA ASP A 47 10.21 19.42 3.88
C ASP A 47 9.03 19.32 4.86
N SER A 48 8.24 18.22 4.81
CA SER A 48 7.12 18.00 5.71
C SER A 48 7.55 18.08 7.20
N PRO A 49 6.73 18.65 8.08
CA PRO A 49 6.96 18.64 9.53
C PRO A 49 6.91 17.21 10.11
N LEU A 50 6.26 16.27 9.43
CA LEU A 50 6.20 14.88 9.86
C LEU A 50 7.54 14.19 9.62
N LYS A 51 8.17 13.68 10.68
CA LYS A 51 9.49 13.03 10.63
C LYS A 51 9.42 11.52 10.83
N SER A 52 8.30 11.01 11.35
CA SER A 52 8.08 9.60 11.67
C SER A 52 6.63 9.19 11.45
N GLY A 53 6.37 7.88 11.43
CA GLY A 53 5.01 7.36 11.44
C GLY A 53 4.25 7.72 12.73
N ARG A 54 4.97 7.91 13.85
CA ARG A 54 4.36 8.38 15.11
C ARG A 54 3.80 9.80 14.97
N ASP A 55 4.54 10.72 14.36
CA ASP A 55 4.05 12.09 14.14
C ASP A 55 2.79 12.10 13.30
N LEU A 56 2.76 11.26 12.25
CA LEU A 56 1.58 11.07 11.39
C LEU A 56 0.38 10.58 12.21
N ILE A 57 0.58 9.55 13.03
CA ILE A 57 -0.48 8.96 13.87
C ILE A 57 -0.99 9.98 14.90
N GLU A 58 -0.10 10.67 15.59
CA GLU A 58 -0.49 11.69 16.58
C GLU A 58 -1.30 12.82 15.95
N ARG A 59 -0.92 13.24 14.74
CA ARG A 59 -1.66 14.25 13.98
C ARG A 59 -3.05 13.75 13.62
N LEU A 60 -3.17 12.54 13.07
CA LEU A 60 -4.45 11.95 12.66
C LEU A 60 -5.33 11.52 13.84
N LYS A 61 -4.76 11.22 15.02
CA LYS A 61 -5.55 11.00 16.23
C LYS A 61 -6.23 12.27 16.74
N LYS A 62 -5.54 13.41 16.64
CA LYS A 62 -6.11 14.70 17.02
C LYS A 62 -7.21 15.13 16.05
N ASP A 63 -6.96 14.99 14.76
CA ASP A 63 -7.93 15.31 13.71
C ASP A 63 -7.67 14.39 12.50
N PRO A 64 -8.50 13.35 12.31
CA PRO A 64 -8.36 12.42 11.18
C PRO A 64 -8.52 13.09 9.81
N THR A 65 -9.08 14.30 9.76
CA THR A 65 -9.28 15.06 8.52
C THR A 65 -8.14 16.04 8.21
N SER A 66 -7.14 16.15 9.11
CA SER A 66 -6.09 17.16 9.03
C SER A 66 -5.02 16.91 7.97
N LEU A 67 -4.99 15.72 7.37
CA LEU A 67 -4.05 15.33 6.32
C LEU A 67 -4.80 14.59 5.21
N SER A 68 -4.40 14.87 3.98
CA SER A 68 -4.84 14.16 2.77
C SER A 68 -3.75 13.17 2.34
N VAL A 69 -4.12 11.91 2.09
CA VAL A 69 -3.18 10.86 1.72
C VAL A 69 -3.57 10.24 0.38
N ALA A 70 -2.66 10.33 -0.59
CA ALA A 70 -2.81 9.66 -1.87
C ALA A 70 -2.71 8.13 -1.69
N VAL A 71 -3.59 7.41 -2.38
CA VAL A 71 -3.61 5.96 -2.40
C VAL A 71 -3.82 5.51 -3.85
N GLY A 72 -2.83 4.97 -4.47
CA GLY A 72 -2.81 4.39 -5.81
C GLY A 72 -4.10 4.49 -6.66
N THR A 73 -4.40 3.45 -7.41
CA THR A 73 -5.39 3.46 -8.49
C THR A 73 -6.87 3.43 -8.06
N SER A 74 -7.16 3.12 -6.80
CA SER A 74 -8.56 3.08 -6.33
C SER A 74 -8.62 2.97 -4.80
N LEU A 75 -9.71 3.43 -4.21
CA LEU A 75 -10.04 3.09 -2.83
C LEU A 75 -10.25 1.57 -2.72
N GLY A 76 -9.67 0.94 -1.69
CA GLY A 76 -9.70 -0.51 -1.50
C GLY A 76 -8.57 -1.27 -2.21
N ASN A 77 -7.61 -0.58 -2.85
CA ASN A 77 -6.36 -1.21 -3.29
C ASN A 77 -5.44 -1.52 -2.10
N SER A 78 -4.33 -2.24 -2.35
CA SER A 78 -3.39 -2.67 -1.31
C SER A 78 -2.82 -1.50 -0.50
N ALA A 79 -2.48 -0.39 -1.15
CA ALA A 79 -1.92 0.79 -0.49
C ALA A 79 -2.93 1.45 0.45
N HIS A 80 -4.21 1.58 0.01
CA HIS A 80 -5.28 2.08 0.86
C HIS A 80 -5.53 1.15 2.06
N ILE A 81 -5.60 -0.16 1.83
CA ILE A 81 -5.83 -1.15 2.89
C ILE A 81 -4.68 -1.12 3.90
N ALA A 82 -3.42 -1.13 3.44
CA ALA A 82 -2.25 -1.09 4.32
C ALA A 82 -2.25 0.16 5.22
N PHE A 83 -2.53 1.33 4.64
CA PHE A 83 -2.63 2.59 5.38
C PHE A 83 -3.78 2.55 6.39
N ALA A 84 -4.99 2.17 5.96
CA ALA A 84 -6.16 2.12 6.82
C ALA A 84 -5.99 1.11 7.97
N LEU A 85 -5.39 -0.06 7.74
CA LEU A 85 -5.10 -1.04 8.79
C LEU A 85 -4.13 -0.49 9.83
N ALA A 86 -3.06 0.20 9.40
CA ALA A 86 -2.11 0.82 10.32
C ALA A 86 -2.78 1.91 11.17
N MET A 87 -3.58 2.79 10.55
CA MET A 87 -4.31 3.85 11.24
C MET A 87 -5.36 3.28 12.21
N LYS A 88 -6.10 2.23 11.80
CA LYS A 88 -7.05 1.53 12.67
C LYS A 88 -6.35 0.90 13.87
N ALA A 89 -5.24 0.20 13.65
CA ALA A 89 -4.44 -0.41 14.74
C ALA A 89 -3.86 0.64 15.70
N ALA A 90 -3.59 1.84 15.20
CA ALA A 90 -3.18 2.97 16.00
C ALA A 90 -4.33 3.66 16.75
N GLY A 91 -5.60 3.31 16.51
CA GLY A 91 -6.78 3.91 17.15
C GLY A 91 -7.26 5.21 16.50
N VAL A 92 -6.93 5.44 15.22
CA VAL A 92 -7.46 6.56 14.43
C VAL A 92 -8.85 6.20 13.87
N ASP A 93 -9.78 7.14 13.84
CA ASP A 93 -11.09 6.96 13.16
C ASP A 93 -10.89 6.94 11.63
N ILE A 94 -10.73 5.74 11.09
CA ILE A 94 -10.46 5.54 9.66
C ILE A 94 -11.59 5.97 8.73
N LYS A 95 -12.83 6.12 9.23
CA LYS A 95 -13.97 6.56 8.43
C LYS A 95 -13.88 8.05 8.07
N LYS A 96 -13.11 8.81 8.83
CA LYS A 96 -12.90 10.25 8.64
C LYS A 96 -11.62 10.57 7.88
N LEU A 97 -10.77 9.58 7.57
CA LEU A 97 -9.54 9.82 6.83
C LEU A 97 -9.82 10.40 5.43
N LYS A 98 -9.08 11.42 5.06
CA LYS A 98 -9.10 11.96 3.70
C LYS A 98 -8.12 11.18 2.82
N THR A 99 -8.60 10.14 2.16
CA THR A 99 -7.82 9.40 1.17
C THR A 99 -8.24 9.79 -0.24
N VAL A 100 -7.26 10.07 -1.10
CA VAL A 100 -7.47 10.52 -2.47
C VAL A 100 -6.92 9.46 -3.42
N ALA A 101 -7.79 8.88 -4.25
CA ALA A 101 -7.38 7.95 -5.29
C ALA A 101 -7.02 8.70 -6.57
N PHE A 102 -5.93 8.28 -7.21
CA PHE A 102 -5.45 8.77 -8.50
C PHE A 102 -5.52 7.64 -9.54
N ASN A 103 -5.32 7.92 -10.82
CA ASN A 103 -5.31 6.86 -11.84
C ASN A 103 -4.02 6.01 -11.79
N SER A 104 -2.95 6.54 -11.19
CA SER A 104 -1.68 5.83 -11.00
C SER A 104 -0.97 6.31 -9.74
N VAL A 105 0.00 5.51 -9.26
CA VAL A 105 0.91 5.93 -8.17
C VAL A 105 1.69 7.19 -8.60
N ASN A 106 2.16 7.27 -9.84
CA ASN A 106 2.93 8.41 -10.33
C ASN A 106 2.13 9.73 -10.31
N GLU A 107 0.82 9.69 -10.59
CA GLU A 107 -0.03 10.88 -10.43
C GLU A 107 -0.15 11.30 -8.96
N GLY A 108 -0.33 10.33 -8.04
CA GLY A 108 -0.33 10.57 -6.60
C GLY A 108 0.98 11.19 -6.12
N THR A 109 2.11 10.63 -6.58
CA THR A 109 3.45 11.15 -6.29
C THR A 109 3.65 12.58 -6.83
N THR A 110 3.16 12.86 -8.02
CA THR A 110 3.19 14.22 -8.59
C THR A 110 2.37 15.19 -7.76
N ALA A 111 1.17 14.79 -7.34
CA ALA A 111 0.32 15.59 -6.46
C ALA A 111 0.98 15.83 -5.09
N LEU A 112 1.68 14.81 -4.53
CA LEU A 112 2.43 14.94 -3.28
C LEU A 112 3.58 15.95 -3.44
N LEU A 113 4.38 15.84 -4.49
CA LEU A 113 5.49 16.76 -4.76
C LEU A 113 5.00 18.19 -4.98
N GLY A 114 3.83 18.35 -5.62
CA GLY A 114 3.17 19.64 -5.81
C GLY A 114 2.47 20.20 -4.57
N GLY A 115 2.42 19.45 -3.47
CA GLY A 115 1.75 19.88 -2.22
C GLY A 115 0.23 19.85 -2.28
N HIS A 116 -0.35 19.13 -3.25
CA HIS A 116 -1.82 18.95 -3.37
C HIS A 116 -2.36 17.87 -2.44
N VAL A 117 -1.49 16.99 -1.93
CA VAL A 117 -1.74 16.03 -0.84
C VAL A 117 -0.58 16.07 0.14
N ASP A 118 -0.82 15.63 1.39
CA ASP A 118 0.15 15.72 2.48
C ASP A 118 1.04 14.47 2.58
N GLY A 119 0.55 13.33 2.08
CA GLY A 119 1.26 12.06 2.09
C GLY A 119 0.79 11.13 0.98
N GLU A 120 1.49 10.02 0.81
CA GLU A 120 1.13 8.96 -0.12
C GLU A 120 1.41 7.58 0.51
N SER A 121 0.51 6.63 0.29
CA SER A 121 0.74 5.22 0.55
C SER A 121 0.94 4.50 -0.78
N ALA A 122 2.11 3.90 -0.98
CA ALA A 122 2.48 3.27 -2.24
C ALA A 122 3.62 2.25 -2.07
N PRO A 123 3.88 1.37 -3.06
CA PRO A 123 5.03 0.47 -3.05
C PRO A 123 6.34 1.26 -2.99
N PRO A 124 7.26 0.94 -2.06
CA PRO A 124 8.53 1.65 -1.92
C PRO A 124 9.40 1.60 -3.19
N SER A 125 9.29 0.55 -4.00
CA SER A 125 10.03 0.42 -5.27
C SER A 125 9.78 1.57 -6.24
N VAL A 126 8.56 2.14 -6.25
CA VAL A 126 8.21 3.29 -7.11
C VAL A 126 8.77 4.61 -6.54
N LEU A 127 8.92 4.71 -5.23
CA LEU A 127 9.24 5.95 -4.52
C LEU A 127 10.73 6.09 -4.18
N LEU A 128 11.49 4.99 -4.26
CA LEU A 128 12.86 4.90 -3.74
C LEU A 128 13.80 5.95 -4.34
N GLN A 129 13.74 6.17 -5.65
CA GLN A 129 14.59 7.16 -6.32
C GLN A 129 14.33 8.59 -5.81
N LEU A 130 13.08 8.94 -5.52
CA LEU A 130 12.73 10.26 -4.98
C LEU A 130 13.16 10.40 -3.52
N VAL A 131 13.14 9.32 -2.77
CA VAL A 131 13.66 9.29 -1.38
C VAL A 131 15.17 9.45 -1.39
N GLN A 132 15.89 8.71 -2.24
CA GLN A 132 17.34 8.83 -2.41
C GLN A 132 17.76 10.21 -2.90
N ALA A 133 16.95 10.85 -3.75
CA ALA A 133 17.14 12.22 -4.20
C ALA A 133 16.78 13.28 -3.14
N GLY A 134 16.37 12.86 -1.94
CA GLY A 134 16.02 13.77 -0.84
C GLY A 134 14.74 14.58 -1.07
N LYS A 135 13.87 14.19 -2.02
CA LYS A 135 12.61 14.87 -2.30
C LYS A 135 11.45 14.35 -1.44
N LEU A 136 11.49 13.07 -1.09
CA LEU A 136 10.51 12.40 -0.25
C LEU A 136 11.19 11.80 1.00
N ARG A 137 10.40 11.54 2.03
CA ARG A 137 10.78 10.82 3.24
C ARG A 137 9.80 9.68 3.46
N MET A 138 10.31 8.44 3.60
CA MET A 138 9.51 7.31 4.06
C MET A 138 9.36 7.37 5.58
N LEU A 139 8.12 7.36 6.06
CA LEU A 139 7.81 7.41 7.49
C LEU A 139 7.70 6.03 8.11
N ALA A 140 7.16 5.06 7.38
CA ALA A 140 6.98 3.69 7.84
C ALA A 140 6.77 2.71 6.68
N LEU A 141 7.14 1.45 6.92
CA LEU A 141 6.80 0.29 6.08
C LEU A 141 5.72 -0.56 6.75
N ALA A 142 4.79 -1.09 5.95
CA ALA A 142 3.80 -2.06 6.40
C ALA A 142 4.36 -3.49 6.42
N ALA A 143 5.65 -3.66 6.68
CA ALA A 143 6.34 -4.94 6.74
C ALA A 143 6.28 -5.53 8.15
N PRO A 144 6.27 -6.89 8.30
CA PRO A 144 6.30 -7.56 9.59
C PRO A 144 7.62 -7.36 10.33
N GLN A 145 8.71 -7.15 9.59
CA GLN A 145 10.07 -6.94 10.06
C GLN A 145 10.76 -5.88 9.20
N ARG A 146 11.81 -5.27 9.74
CA ARG A 146 12.63 -4.30 9.00
C ARG A 146 13.26 -4.92 7.75
N ALA A 147 13.22 -4.20 6.65
CA ALA A 147 13.88 -4.62 5.42
C ALA A 147 15.42 -4.66 5.57
N ARG A 148 16.09 -5.43 4.69
CA ARG A 148 17.55 -5.63 4.75
C ARG A 148 18.33 -4.96 3.61
N ASN A 149 17.63 -4.34 2.68
CA ASN A 149 18.20 -3.70 1.49
C ASN A 149 18.22 -2.18 1.64
N GLU A 150 18.02 -1.46 0.57
CA GLU A 150 17.96 0.02 0.52
C GLU A 150 16.90 0.61 1.44
N LEU A 151 15.96 -0.20 1.91
CA LEU A 151 14.91 0.19 2.85
C LEU A 151 15.27 -0.08 4.32
N ALA A 152 16.48 -0.57 4.62
CA ALA A 152 16.92 -0.90 5.98
C ALA A 152 16.84 0.29 6.94
N GLY A 153 16.95 1.51 6.43
CA GLY A 153 16.79 2.73 7.22
C GLY A 153 15.34 3.09 7.56
N VAL A 154 14.35 2.46 6.92
CA VAL A 154 12.93 2.80 7.11
C VAL A 154 12.31 1.92 8.19
N PRO A 155 11.78 2.51 9.30
CA PRO A 155 11.16 1.73 10.35
C PRO A 155 9.83 1.14 9.89
N THR A 156 9.46 -0.01 10.46
CA THR A 156 8.13 -0.60 10.30
C THR A 156 7.11 0.08 11.22
N TRP A 157 5.82 -0.12 10.97
CA TRP A 157 4.77 0.26 11.90
C TRP A 157 4.95 -0.39 13.27
N LYS A 158 5.35 -1.66 13.32
CA LYS A 158 5.58 -2.39 14.58
C LYS A 158 6.68 -1.78 15.42
N GLU A 159 7.80 -1.37 14.83
CA GLU A 159 8.89 -0.69 15.53
C GLU A 159 8.49 0.69 16.05
N GLN A 160 7.45 1.27 15.49
CA GLN A 160 6.86 2.55 15.95
C GLN A 160 5.68 2.37 16.91
N GLY A 161 5.43 1.13 17.39
CA GLY A 161 4.42 0.83 18.39
C GLY A 161 3.03 0.53 17.83
N VAL A 162 2.89 0.34 16.52
CA VAL A 162 1.62 -0.02 15.87
C VAL A 162 1.68 -1.47 15.39
N ASN A 163 0.88 -2.34 15.98
CA ASN A 163 0.83 -3.74 15.56
C ASN A 163 0.08 -3.90 14.23
N SER A 164 0.72 -3.49 13.15
CA SER A 164 0.20 -3.60 11.79
C SER A 164 1.29 -4.06 10.82
N ALA A 165 0.92 -4.99 9.96
CA ALA A 165 1.68 -5.39 8.78
C ALA A 165 0.67 -5.75 7.68
N HIS A 166 1.03 -5.54 6.43
CA HIS A 166 0.20 -5.89 5.28
C HIS A 166 1.08 -6.37 4.14
N GLU A 167 0.92 -7.63 3.80
CA GLU A 167 1.66 -8.28 2.72
C GLU A 167 0.88 -8.19 1.41
N VAL A 168 1.55 -7.72 0.37
CA VAL A 168 1.01 -7.64 -0.99
C VAL A 168 1.68 -8.73 -1.83
N TRP A 169 1.08 -9.90 -1.85
CA TRP A 169 1.60 -11.01 -2.62
C TRP A 169 1.34 -10.83 -4.12
N ARG A 170 2.25 -11.35 -4.93
CA ARG A 170 2.11 -11.51 -6.38
C ARG A 170 2.17 -12.98 -6.69
N GLY A 171 1.20 -13.48 -7.46
CA GLY A 171 1.14 -14.87 -7.82
C GLY A 171 0.80 -15.08 -9.28
N LEU A 172 0.92 -16.32 -9.73
CA LEU A 172 0.44 -16.79 -11.02
C LEU A 172 -0.82 -17.63 -10.83
N ALA A 173 -1.76 -17.45 -11.72
CA ALA A 173 -2.93 -18.31 -11.84
C ALA A 173 -3.21 -18.63 -13.31
N GLY A 174 -3.75 -19.81 -13.53
CA GLY A 174 -4.26 -20.22 -14.81
C GLY A 174 -5.79 -20.27 -14.82
N PRO A 175 -6.40 -20.66 -15.96
CA PRO A 175 -7.83 -20.86 -16.07
C PRO A 175 -8.36 -21.86 -15.06
N LYS A 176 -9.60 -21.71 -14.65
CA LYS A 176 -10.27 -22.64 -13.74
C LYS A 176 -10.18 -24.08 -14.28
N GLY A 177 -9.81 -25.00 -13.38
CA GLY A 177 -9.66 -26.41 -13.72
C GLY A 177 -8.41 -26.76 -14.54
N MET A 178 -7.41 -25.88 -14.57
CA MET A 178 -6.10 -26.23 -15.11
C MET A 178 -5.47 -27.34 -14.27
N ALA A 179 -4.94 -28.39 -14.93
CA ALA A 179 -4.24 -29.46 -14.25
C ALA A 179 -3.02 -28.92 -13.50
N ARG A 180 -2.83 -29.37 -12.27
CA ARG A 180 -1.59 -29.12 -11.53
C ARG A 180 -0.50 -29.99 -12.12
N ALA A 181 0.63 -29.40 -12.43
CA ALA A 181 1.82 -30.15 -12.86
C ALA A 181 2.40 -30.95 -11.70
#